data_c8016d78a5b384227d6e09ac1a782064
#
_entry.id   c8016d78a5b384227d6e09ac1a782064
#
_cell.length_a   1.000
_cell.length_b   1.000
_cell.length_c   1.000
_cell.angle_alpha   90.00
_cell.angle_beta   90.00
_cell.angle_gamma   90.00
#
_symmetry.space_group_name_H-M   'P 1'
#
loop_
_entity.id
_entity.type
_entity.pdbx_description
1 polymer ?
#
loop_
_entity_poly.entity_id
_entity_poly.type
_entity_poly.pdbx_seq_one_letter_code
_entity_poly.pdbx_strand_id
1 'polypeptide(L)'
;MPSYVRAGIRKCARIRALSWILEREGYYSIVNGYKDPFLDKEAGKRTHEDRYLTGTSFNDLYALFVFDRNLRFLLFRMTTLSEAILKTICSYEFTKENAEEKNPYLNIANYAETGKAHDKAVLLIPKLEKIISLNRNPRFPDRKEYLRHCLEEYEGEVPLWVLCNDLTIGQIYWFFQAQGSVVRGNIARSFTALYKDSHRHGEEITSIQLDKIYRRIKDFRNICAHDERLYCAHPHDRNITVFQLVKDLRLVTDKKRYLEFLQQLESLLVNLEKDIPDYIGYVCCEMGLQNVDVLQTWIQTSRKL
;
A
#
# COMPACT_ATOMS: atom_id res chain seq x y z
N MET A 1 31.78 -7.09 -23.95
CA MET A 1 30.78 -6.01 -23.99
C MET A 1 29.47 -6.59 -23.43
N PRO A 2 28.80 -5.90 -22.53
CA PRO A 2 27.55 -6.37 -21.93
C PRO A 2 26.46 -6.61 -22.99
N SER A 3 25.62 -7.62 -22.78
CA SER A 3 24.60 -8.11 -23.70
C SER A 3 23.57 -7.06 -24.18
N TYR A 4 23.33 -6.02 -23.37
CA TYR A 4 22.40 -4.94 -23.72
C TYR A 4 22.84 -4.09 -24.92
N VAL A 5 24.13 -4.06 -25.27
CA VAL A 5 24.62 -3.35 -26.48
C VAL A 5 24.14 -4.08 -27.75
N ARG A 6 23.93 -5.40 -27.67
CA ARG A 6 23.40 -6.21 -28.77
C ARG A 6 21.89 -6.09 -28.95
N ALA A 7 21.18 -5.66 -27.91
CA ALA A 7 19.71 -5.60 -27.89
C ALA A 7 19.12 -4.30 -28.51
N GLY A 8 19.94 -3.42 -29.10
CA GLY A 8 19.44 -2.25 -29.82
C GLY A 8 19.12 -1.01 -28.97
N ILE A 9 19.52 -0.99 -27.68
CA ILE A 9 19.41 0.22 -26.85
C ILE A 9 20.40 1.26 -27.33
N ARG A 10 19.92 2.47 -27.64
CA ARG A 10 20.81 3.60 -28.02
C ARG A 10 21.75 3.94 -26.87
N LYS A 11 23.03 4.18 -27.20
CA LYS A 11 24.03 4.58 -26.21
C LYS A 11 23.60 5.90 -25.55
N CYS A 12 23.52 5.89 -24.23
CA CYS A 12 23.43 7.12 -23.44
C CYS A 12 24.65 8.00 -23.75
N ALA A 13 24.47 9.34 -23.85
CA ALA A 13 25.49 10.29 -24.29
C ALA A 13 26.77 10.29 -23.43
N ARG A 14 26.78 9.63 -22.26
CA ARG A 14 27.95 9.48 -21.41
C ARG A 14 28.00 8.06 -20.81
N ILE A 15 28.85 7.20 -21.33
CA ILE A 15 29.10 5.83 -20.81
C ILE A 15 29.40 5.85 -19.29
N ARG A 16 30.10 6.87 -18.80
CA ARG A 16 30.40 7.02 -17.36
C ARG A 16 29.14 7.24 -16.52
N ALA A 17 28.16 8.03 -17.01
CA ALA A 17 26.89 8.24 -16.28
C ALA A 17 26.08 6.95 -16.21
N LEU A 18 26.05 6.16 -17.28
CA LEU A 18 25.38 4.88 -17.35
C LEU A 18 26.01 3.87 -16.35
N SER A 19 27.35 3.73 -16.35
CA SER A 19 28.06 2.86 -15.41
C SER A 19 27.75 3.26 -13.97
N TRP A 20 27.79 4.54 -13.65
CA TRP A 20 27.51 5.07 -12.33
C TRP A 20 26.07 4.76 -11.83
N ILE A 21 25.07 4.85 -12.71
CA ILE A 21 23.68 4.48 -12.38
C ILE A 21 23.59 2.98 -12.13
N LEU A 22 24.16 2.15 -13.03
CA LEU A 22 24.07 0.70 -12.93
C LEU A 22 24.84 0.13 -11.72
N GLU A 23 25.93 0.75 -11.30
CA GLU A 23 26.68 0.39 -10.11
C GLU A 23 25.88 0.63 -8.81
N ARG A 24 24.99 1.61 -8.78
CA ARG A 24 24.19 1.99 -7.60
C ARG A 24 22.84 1.33 -7.55
N GLU A 25 22.14 1.33 -8.66
CA GLU A 25 20.74 0.88 -8.75
C GLU A 25 20.61 -0.59 -9.19
N GLY A 26 21.71 -1.16 -9.74
CA GLY A 26 21.76 -2.53 -10.25
C GLY A 26 21.15 -2.66 -11.66
N TYR A 27 21.91 -3.36 -12.55
CA TYR A 27 21.47 -3.65 -13.90
C TYR A 27 20.13 -4.41 -13.95
N TYR A 28 20.01 -5.43 -13.09
CA TYR A 28 18.83 -6.30 -13.08
C TYR A 28 17.57 -5.52 -12.70
N SER A 29 17.67 -4.66 -11.69
CA SER A 29 16.54 -3.87 -11.18
C SER A 29 15.99 -2.91 -12.24
N ILE A 30 16.85 -2.25 -13.01
CA ILE A 30 16.43 -1.30 -14.06
C ILE A 30 16.05 -2.05 -15.33
N VAL A 31 16.99 -2.78 -15.93
CA VAL A 31 16.81 -3.28 -17.29
C VAL A 31 15.82 -4.44 -17.32
N ASN A 32 16.00 -5.47 -16.48
CA ASN A 32 15.06 -6.58 -16.45
C ASN A 32 13.74 -6.22 -15.77
N GLY A 33 13.78 -5.29 -14.81
CA GLY A 33 12.58 -4.86 -14.10
C GLY A 33 11.62 -4.03 -14.94
N TYR A 34 12.13 -3.21 -15.88
CA TYR A 34 11.30 -2.20 -16.57
C TYR A 34 11.33 -2.27 -18.10
N LYS A 35 11.85 -3.33 -18.70
CA LYS A 35 11.96 -3.48 -20.16
C LYS A 35 10.63 -3.71 -20.88
N ASP A 36 9.62 -4.26 -20.21
CA ASP A 36 8.41 -4.79 -20.84
C ASP A 36 7.68 -3.81 -21.78
N PRO A 37 7.50 -2.51 -21.45
CA PRO A 37 6.88 -1.53 -22.34
C PRO A 37 7.69 -1.26 -23.62
N PHE A 38 8.99 -1.50 -23.58
CA PHE A 38 9.95 -1.12 -24.60
C PHE A 38 10.36 -2.27 -25.53
N LEU A 39 9.76 -3.46 -25.34
CA LEU A 39 10.10 -4.64 -26.14
C LEU A 39 9.22 -4.76 -27.37
N ASP A 40 9.85 -5.03 -28.53
CA ASP A 40 9.19 -5.55 -29.71
C ASP A 40 8.90 -7.05 -29.53
N LYS A 41 7.70 -7.35 -29.02
CA LYS A 41 7.27 -8.72 -28.72
C LYS A 41 7.26 -9.64 -29.94
N GLU A 42 6.97 -9.10 -31.12
CA GLU A 42 6.92 -9.90 -32.37
C GLU A 42 8.32 -10.22 -32.88
N ALA A 43 9.22 -9.26 -32.85
CA ALA A 43 10.63 -9.52 -33.18
C ALA A 43 11.29 -10.44 -32.15
N GLY A 44 10.97 -10.29 -30.87
CA GLY A 44 11.48 -11.15 -29.78
C GLY A 44 11.05 -12.61 -29.92
N LYS A 45 9.79 -12.89 -30.28
CA LYS A 45 9.30 -14.26 -30.57
C LYS A 45 10.07 -14.95 -31.70
N ARG A 46 10.42 -14.19 -32.75
CA ARG A 46 11.16 -14.73 -33.91
C ARG A 46 12.62 -15.04 -33.61
N THR A 47 13.24 -14.30 -32.73
CA THR A 47 14.67 -14.41 -32.44
C THR A 47 14.99 -15.15 -31.15
N HIS A 48 13.97 -15.43 -30.31
CA HIS A 48 14.11 -15.95 -28.95
C HIS A 48 15.01 -15.10 -28.03
N GLU A 49 15.11 -13.77 -28.34
CA GLU A 49 15.87 -12.80 -27.58
C GLU A 49 15.04 -11.53 -27.35
N ASP A 50 15.35 -10.80 -26.26
CA ASP A 50 14.78 -9.47 -26.06
C ASP A 50 15.17 -8.53 -27.21
N ARG A 51 14.16 -7.99 -27.89
CA ARG A 51 14.33 -6.97 -28.94
C ARG A 51 13.61 -5.71 -28.50
N TYR A 52 14.31 -4.59 -28.51
CA TYR A 52 13.74 -3.31 -28.15
C TYR A 52 13.13 -2.62 -29.37
N LEU A 53 12.05 -1.87 -29.13
CA LEU A 53 11.43 -1.02 -30.13
C LEU A 53 12.44 0.00 -30.65
N THR A 54 12.33 0.34 -31.94
CA THR A 54 13.26 1.31 -32.55
C THR A 54 13.19 2.66 -31.86
N GLY A 55 14.31 3.17 -31.44
CA GLY A 55 14.41 4.45 -30.74
C GLY A 55 14.49 4.34 -29.24
N THR A 56 14.18 3.18 -28.64
CA THR A 56 14.32 2.96 -27.19
C THR A 56 15.74 3.24 -26.71
N SER A 57 15.86 3.99 -25.65
CA SER A 57 17.10 4.32 -24.97
C SER A 57 17.12 3.77 -23.53
N PHE A 58 18.32 3.72 -22.94
CA PHE A 58 18.43 3.41 -21.50
C PHE A 58 17.72 4.47 -20.63
N ASN A 59 17.71 5.73 -21.07
CA ASN A 59 17.05 6.80 -20.33
C ASN A 59 15.55 6.57 -20.19
N ASP A 60 14.90 5.95 -21.19
CA ASP A 60 13.47 5.65 -21.14
C ASP A 60 13.16 4.59 -20.06
N LEU A 61 13.98 3.54 -19.99
CA LEU A 61 13.88 2.53 -18.94
C LEU A 61 14.15 3.15 -17.57
N TYR A 62 15.16 4.00 -17.48
CA TYR A 62 15.52 4.65 -16.22
C TYR A 62 14.46 5.66 -15.75
N ALA A 63 13.85 6.40 -16.67
CA ALA A 63 12.73 7.29 -16.37
C ALA A 63 11.55 6.53 -15.76
N LEU A 64 11.18 5.39 -16.35
CA LEU A 64 10.13 4.53 -15.79
C LEU A 64 10.49 3.94 -14.43
N PHE A 65 11.74 3.49 -14.24
CA PHE A 65 12.24 3.02 -12.96
C PHE A 65 12.16 4.10 -11.87
N VAL A 66 12.61 5.32 -12.16
CA VAL A 66 12.56 6.46 -11.23
C VAL A 66 11.11 6.85 -10.92
N PHE A 67 10.25 6.89 -11.94
CA PHE A 67 8.82 7.13 -11.75
C PHE A 67 8.21 6.12 -10.77
N ASP A 68 8.41 4.82 -11.02
CA ASP A 68 7.81 3.76 -10.21
C ASP A 68 8.33 3.78 -8.76
N ARG A 69 9.61 4.08 -8.56
CA ARG A 69 10.17 4.30 -7.21
C ARG A 69 9.51 5.48 -6.49
N ASN A 70 9.31 6.59 -7.16
CA ASN A 70 8.64 7.75 -6.58
C ASN A 70 7.15 7.47 -6.31
N LEU A 71 6.49 6.71 -7.19
CA LEU A 71 5.13 6.22 -7.00
C LEU A 71 5.03 5.33 -5.75
N ARG A 72 6.00 4.41 -5.53
CA ARG A 72 6.08 3.60 -4.30
C ARG A 72 6.19 4.45 -3.05
N PHE A 73 7.07 5.45 -3.02
CA PHE A 73 7.21 6.33 -1.86
C PHE A 73 5.93 7.11 -1.58
N LEU A 74 5.29 7.62 -2.63
CA LEU A 74 4.03 8.36 -2.51
C LEU A 74 2.91 7.49 -1.95
N LEU A 75 2.72 6.28 -2.50
CA LEU A 75 1.68 5.35 -2.05
C LEU A 75 2.00 4.72 -0.69
N PHE A 76 3.27 4.44 -0.39
CA PHE A 76 3.67 3.94 0.92
C PHE A 76 3.28 4.89 2.04
N ARG A 77 3.51 6.21 1.84
CA ARG A 77 3.09 7.24 2.80
C ARG A 77 1.58 7.22 3.02
N MET A 78 0.78 7.13 1.96
CA MET A 78 -0.69 7.14 2.06
C MET A 78 -1.23 5.86 2.68
N THR A 79 -0.69 4.71 2.32
CA THR A 79 -1.11 3.42 2.88
C THR A 79 -0.72 3.27 4.35
N THR A 80 0.44 3.81 4.77
CA THR A 80 0.86 3.87 6.19
C THR A 80 -0.05 4.78 7.01
N LEU A 81 -0.47 5.93 6.45
CA LEU A 81 -1.47 6.79 7.10
C LEU A 81 -2.79 6.05 7.28
N SER A 82 -3.28 5.37 6.25
CA SER A 82 -4.52 4.58 6.32
C SER A 82 -4.42 3.42 7.32
N GLU A 83 -3.24 2.78 7.45
CA GLU A 83 -2.96 1.78 8.47
C GLU A 83 -3.11 2.37 9.89
N ALA A 84 -2.55 3.56 10.13
CA ALA A 84 -2.66 4.23 11.43
C ALA A 84 -4.11 4.57 11.79
N ILE A 85 -4.90 5.04 10.82
CA ILE A 85 -6.34 5.32 11.02
C ILE A 85 -7.09 4.03 11.37
N LEU A 86 -6.82 2.92 10.68
CA LEU A 86 -7.45 1.62 10.99
C LEU A 86 -7.11 1.17 12.42
N LYS A 87 -5.83 1.28 12.83
CA LYS A 87 -5.39 0.95 14.19
C LYS A 87 -6.15 1.76 15.23
N THR A 88 -6.27 3.06 15.02
CA THR A 88 -6.98 3.97 15.94
C THR A 88 -8.46 3.62 16.05
N ILE A 89 -9.17 3.46 14.92
CA ILE A 89 -10.60 3.18 14.95
C ILE A 89 -10.88 1.78 15.49
N CYS A 90 -10.13 0.76 15.06
CA CYS A 90 -10.31 -0.60 15.57
C CYS A 90 -10.09 -0.67 17.07
N SER A 91 -9.03 -0.05 17.60
CA SER A 91 -8.76 -0.06 19.03
C SER A 91 -9.84 0.69 19.82
N TYR A 92 -10.31 1.83 19.32
CA TYR A 92 -11.35 2.61 19.97
C TYR A 92 -12.69 1.84 20.04
N GLU A 93 -13.19 1.37 18.90
CA GLU A 93 -14.49 0.71 18.82
C GLU A 93 -14.49 -0.64 19.56
N PHE A 94 -13.40 -1.39 19.53
CA PHE A 94 -13.27 -2.64 20.27
C PHE A 94 -13.20 -2.40 21.78
N THR A 95 -12.39 -1.44 22.24
CA THR A 95 -12.27 -1.11 23.67
C THR A 95 -13.58 -0.58 24.23
N LYS A 96 -14.33 0.22 23.46
CA LYS A 96 -15.64 0.73 23.87
C LYS A 96 -16.65 -0.37 24.15
N GLU A 97 -16.66 -1.45 23.37
CA GLU A 97 -17.57 -2.59 23.57
C GLU A 97 -17.12 -3.50 24.74
N ASN A 98 -15.85 -3.41 25.17
CA ASN A 98 -15.25 -4.30 26.16
C ASN A 98 -14.57 -3.51 27.29
N ALA A 99 -15.16 -2.39 27.72
CA ALA A 99 -14.52 -1.41 28.59
C ALA A 99 -14.17 -1.91 29.99
N GLU A 100 -14.91 -2.90 30.50
CA GLU A 100 -14.77 -3.41 31.88
C GLU A 100 -13.76 -4.57 31.99
N GLU A 101 -13.19 -5.03 30.87
CA GLU A 101 -12.32 -6.21 30.85
C GLU A 101 -10.85 -5.82 30.63
N LYS A 102 -9.95 -6.39 31.46
CA LYS A 102 -8.50 -6.23 31.29
C LYS A 102 -8.00 -7.04 30.09
N ASN A 103 -7.26 -6.42 29.18
CA ASN A 103 -6.72 -7.02 27.95
C ASN A 103 -7.80 -7.79 27.15
N PRO A 104 -8.97 -7.20 26.85
CA PRO A 104 -10.11 -7.90 26.29
C PRO A 104 -9.82 -8.55 24.92
N TYR A 105 -8.82 -8.08 24.22
CA TYR A 105 -8.37 -8.62 22.93
C TYR A 105 -7.67 -9.99 23.04
N LEU A 106 -7.38 -10.48 24.24
CA LEU A 106 -6.89 -11.85 24.48
C LEU A 106 -8.02 -12.84 24.75
N ASN A 107 -9.24 -12.37 24.98
CA ASN A 107 -10.39 -13.22 25.23
C ASN A 107 -11.13 -13.53 23.92
N ILE A 108 -11.17 -14.82 23.55
CA ILE A 108 -11.82 -15.26 22.30
C ILE A 108 -13.32 -14.94 22.26
N ALA A 109 -13.98 -14.84 23.41
CA ALA A 109 -15.41 -14.50 23.51
C ALA A 109 -15.74 -13.10 22.98
N ASN A 110 -14.75 -12.20 22.91
CA ASN A 110 -14.90 -10.82 22.41
C ASN A 110 -14.79 -10.70 20.88
N TYR A 111 -14.71 -11.83 20.19
CA TYR A 111 -14.61 -11.91 18.73
C TYR A 111 -15.84 -12.58 18.12
N ALA A 112 -15.84 -12.80 16.82
CA ALA A 112 -16.89 -13.56 16.15
C ALA A 112 -16.94 -14.99 16.68
N GLU A 113 -18.15 -15.48 16.93
CA GLU A 113 -18.35 -16.80 17.55
C GLU A 113 -18.06 -17.97 16.59
N THR A 114 -18.23 -17.77 15.31
CA THR A 114 -18.14 -18.86 14.31
C THR A 114 -17.56 -18.39 12.97
N GLY A 115 -17.21 -19.36 12.13
CA GLY A 115 -16.80 -19.16 10.73
C GLY A 115 -15.40 -18.55 10.58
N LYS A 116 -15.10 -18.09 9.37
CA LYS A 116 -13.76 -17.56 9.02
C LYS A 116 -13.29 -16.40 9.91
N ALA A 117 -14.19 -15.64 10.50
CA ALA A 117 -13.83 -14.56 11.41
C ALA A 117 -13.33 -15.13 12.75
N HIS A 118 -14.01 -16.15 13.29
CA HIS A 118 -13.55 -16.89 14.46
C HIS A 118 -12.18 -17.53 14.23
N ASP A 119 -12.01 -18.24 13.09
CA ASP A 119 -10.72 -18.87 12.75
C ASP A 119 -9.57 -17.86 12.75
N LYS A 120 -9.84 -16.63 12.30
CA LYS A 120 -8.84 -15.54 12.35
C LYS A 120 -8.54 -15.10 13.77
N ALA A 121 -9.53 -15.01 14.65
CA ALA A 121 -9.32 -14.70 16.07
C ALA A 121 -8.43 -15.75 16.73
N VAL A 122 -8.71 -17.03 16.51
CA VAL A 122 -7.91 -18.16 17.02
C VAL A 122 -6.44 -18.07 16.59
N LEU A 123 -6.17 -17.63 15.35
CA LEU A 123 -4.81 -17.47 14.84
C LEU A 123 -4.14 -16.15 15.28
N LEU A 124 -4.93 -15.14 15.61
CA LEU A 124 -4.43 -13.80 15.95
C LEU A 124 -4.05 -13.71 17.44
N ILE A 125 -4.91 -14.18 18.33
CA ILE A 125 -4.72 -14.05 19.78
C ILE A 125 -3.34 -14.54 20.24
N PRO A 126 -2.84 -15.71 19.83
CA PRO A 126 -1.49 -16.15 20.20
C PRO A 126 -0.37 -15.21 19.75
N LYS A 127 -0.58 -14.46 18.64
CA LYS A 127 0.39 -13.46 18.17
C LYS A 127 0.38 -12.22 19.06
N LEU A 128 -0.81 -11.80 19.52
CA LEU A 128 -0.95 -10.68 20.46
C LEU A 128 -0.34 -11.04 21.82
N GLU A 129 -0.64 -12.24 22.34
CA GLU A 129 -0.04 -12.78 23.58
C GLU A 129 1.49 -12.84 23.48
N LYS A 130 2.02 -13.28 22.32
CA LYS A 130 3.48 -13.34 22.09
C LYS A 130 4.12 -11.96 22.20
N ILE A 131 3.53 -10.90 21.64
CA ILE A 131 4.05 -9.53 21.77
C ILE A 131 4.14 -9.14 23.25
N ILE A 132 3.08 -9.37 24.01
CA ILE A 132 3.04 -9.04 25.43
C ILE A 132 4.06 -9.87 26.23
N SER A 133 4.09 -11.18 26.03
CA SER A 133 4.98 -12.09 26.76
C SER A 133 6.47 -11.79 26.50
N LEU A 134 6.84 -11.47 25.25
CA LEU A 134 8.20 -11.06 24.93
C LEU A 134 8.57 -9.76 25.66
N ASN A 135 7.69 -8.77 25.67
CA ASN A 135 7.96 -7.50 26.36
C ASN A 135 7.91 -7.60 27.89
N ARG A 136 7.26 -8.61 28.45
CA ARG A 136 7.29 -8.93 29.88
C ARG A 136 8.62 -9.58 30.29
N ASN A 137 9.31 -10.27 29.38
CA ASN A 137 10.57 -10.92 29.67
C ASN A 137 11.73 -9.91 29.79
N PRO A 138 12.38 -9.71 30.97
CA PRO A 138 13.47 -8.76 31.13
C PRO A 138 14.71 -9.03 30.26
N ARG A 139 14.86 -10.29 29.81
CA ARG A 139 16.00 -10.71 28.97
C ARG A 139 15.77 -10.49 27.46
N PHE A 140 14.56 -10.07 27.06
CA PHE A 140 14.26 -9.78 25.64
C PHE A 140 14.93 -8.48 25.24
N PRO A 141 15.88 -8.48 24.26
CA PRO A 141 16.69 -7.29 23.95
C PRO A 141 15.90 -6.16 23.28
N ASP A 142 14.81 -6.50 22.55
CA ASP A 142 14.04 -5.54 21.76
C ASP A 142 12.75 -5.08 22.46
N ARG A 143 12.74 -5.06 23.82
CA ARG A 143 11.58 -4.59 24.58
C ARG A 143 11.23 -3.15 24.21
N LYS A 144 9.95 -2.94 23.91
CA LYS A 144 9.41 -1.61 23.61
C LYS A 144 9.08 -0.89 24.91
N GLU A 145 9.61 0.32 25.10
CA GLU A 145 9.47 1.08 26.34
C GLU A 145 8.01 1.34 26.69
N TYR A 146 7.17 1.69 25.73
CA TYR A 146 5.75 1.92 25.97
C TYR A 146 4.98 0.67 26.40
N LEU A 147 5.34 -0.55 25.92
CA LEU A 147 4.75 -1.81 26.39
C LEU A 147 5.26 -2.16 27.80
N ARG A 148 6.57 -1.99 28.03
CA ARG A 148 7.19 -2.20 29.33
C ARG A 148 6.53 -1.31 30.39
N HIS A 149 6.36 -0.03 30.09
CA HIS A 149 5.68 0.92 30.99
C HIS A 149 4.26 0.43 31.35
N CYS A 150 3.45 0.04 30.37
CA CYS A 150 2.12 -0.51 30.65
C CYS A 150 2.17 -1.76 31.53
N LEU A 151 3.09 -2.69 31.23
CA LEU A 151 3.20 -3.96 31.97
C LEU A 151 3.66 -3.78 33.42
N GLU A 152 4.49 -2.77 33.69
CA GLU A 152 5.06 -2.49 35.03
C GLU A 152 4.15 -1.58 35.87
N GLU A 153 3.53 -0.55 35.28
CA GLU A 153 2.77 0.47 35.99
C GLU A 153 1.25 0.20 36.06
N TYR A 154 0.70 -0.63 35.15
CA TYR A 154 -0.75 -0.91 35.08
C TYR A 154 -1.08 -2.38 35.33
N GLU A 155 -0.39 -3.03 36.29
CA GLU A 155 -0.67 -4.42 36.72
C GLU A 155 -0.73 -5.42 35.56
N GLY A 156 0.07 -5.23 34.51
CA GLY A 156 0.11 -6.10 33.34
C GLY A 156 -0.99 -5.84 32.31
N GLU A 157 -1.77 -4.79 32.48
CA GLU A 157 -2.75 -4.36 31.49
C GLU A 157 -2.05 -3.55 30.37
N VAL A 158 -2.26 -3.93 29.12
CA VAL A 158 -1.77 -3.23 27.94
C VAL A 158 -2.95 -2.75 27.12
N PRO A 159 -3.25 -1.46 27.09
CA PRO A 159 -4.34 -0.94 26.27
C PRO A 159 -4.16 -1.29 24.79
N LEU A 160 -5.25 -1.65 24.10
CA LEU A 160 -5.17 -2.08 22.71
C LEU A 160 -4.54 -1.03 21.79
N TRP A 161 -4.80 0.26 22.03
CA TRP A 161 -4.17 1.36 21.23
C TRP A 161 -2.65 1.45 21.42
N VAL A 162 -2.12 0.98 22.58
CA VAL A 162 -0.67 0.84 22.79
C VAL A 162 -0.14 -0.36 22.04
N LEU A 163 -0.79 -1.53 22.17
CA LEU A 163 -0.41 -2.76 21.49
C LEU A 163 -0.45 -2.60 19.97
N CYS A 164 -1.39 -1.83 19.42
CA CYS A 164 -1.51 -1.59 17.98
C CYS A 164 -0.25 -0.99 17.34
N ASN A 165 0.63 -0.33 18.10
CA ASN A 165 1.90 0.18 17.58
C ASN A 165 2.84 -0.95 17.10
N ASP A 166 2.75 -2.14 17.70
CA ASP A 166 3.54 -3.32 17.30
C ASP A 166 2.86 -4.19 16.25
N LEU A 167 1.61 -3.90 15.89
CA LEU A 167 0.91 -4.69 14.89
C LEU A 167 1.30 -4.24 13.47
N THR A 168 1.60 -5.22 12.62
CA THR A 168 1.71 -5.00 11.19
C THR A 168 0.34 -4.71 10.58
N ILE A 169 0.31 -4.14 9.36
CA ILE A 169 -0.94 -3.94 8.62
C ILE A 169 -1.73 -5.24 8.43
N GLY A 170 -1.04 -6.37 8.24
CA GLY A 170 -1.67 -7.68 8.13
C GLY A 170 -2.37 -8.09 9.42
N GLN A 171 -1.76 -7.83 10.58
CA GLN A 171 -2.31 -8.17 11.89
C GLN A 171 -3.50 -7.28 12.26
N ILE A 172 -3.43 -5.96 12.04
CA ILE A 172 -4.58 -5.09 12.31
C ILE A 172 -5.73 -5.35 11.34
N TYR A 173 -5.45 -5.68 10.08
CA TYR A 173 -6.48 -6.11 9.14
C TYR A 173 -7.13 -7.45 9.56
N TRP A 174 -6.35 -8.41 10.05
CA TRP A 174 -6.89 -9.64 10.64
C TRP A 174 -7.73 -9.34 11.88
N PHE A 175 -7.29 -8.41 12.74
CA PHE A 175 -8.04 -7.96 13.89
C PHE A 175 -9.43 -7.45 13.50
N PHE A 176 -9.49 -6.55 12.49
CA PHE A 176 -10.75 -6.07 11.92
C PHE A 176 -11.64 -7.21 11.40
N GLN A 177 -11.04 -8.17 10.68
CA GLN A 177 -11.77 -9.29 10.09
C GLN A 177 -12.27 -10.31 11.13
N ALA A 178 -11.60 -10.44 12.26
CA ALA A 178 -11.95 -11.33 13.34
C ALA A 178 -13.14 -10.85 14.19
N GLN A 179 -13.51 -9.56 14.06
CA GLN A 179 -14.58 -8.97 14.86
C GLN A 179 -15.97 -9.50 14.47
N GLY A 180 -16.87 -9.56 15.45
CA GLY A 180 -18.29 -9.77 15.23
C GLY A 180 -18.94 -8.64 14.43
N SER A 181 -20.17 -8.88 13.97
CA SER A 181 -20.89 -7.94 13.09
C SER A 181 -21.11 -6.56 13.70
N VAL A 182 -21.33 -6.49 15.03
CA VAL A 182 -21.55 -5.24 15.77
C VAL A 182 -20.32 -4.36 15.73
N VAL A 183 -19.16 -4.88 16.15
CA VAL A 183 -17.89 -4.13 16.18
C VAL A 183 -17.47 -3.73 14.77
N ARG A 184 -17.59 -4.64 13.78
CA ARG A 184 -17.31 -4.31 12.36
C ARG A 184 -18.23 -3.20 11.84
N GLY A 185 -19.50 -3.23 12.23
CA GLY A 185 -20.46 -2.17 11.89
C GLY A 185 -20.11 -0.82 12.54
N ASN A 186 -19.67 -0.82 13.79
CA ASN A 186 -19.22 0.37 14.51
C ASN A 186 -17.98 0.97 13.83
N ILE A 187 -16.98 0.14 13.52
CA ILE A 187 -15.77 0.57 12.79
C ILE A 187 -16.16 1.23 11.46
N ALA A 188 -17.05 0.62 10.68
CA ALA A 188 -17.50 1.18 9.41
C ALA A 188 -18.24 2.52 9.57
N ARG A 189 -19.07 2.67 10.63
CA ARG A 189 -19.74 3.94 10.97
C ARG A 189 -18.71 5.02 11.36
N SER A 190 -17.67 4.69 12.08
CA SER A 190 -16.59 5.63 12.42
C SER A 190 -15.84 6.11 11.19
N PHE A 191 -15.54 5.24 10.20
CA PHE A 191 -15.00 5.66 8.91
C PHE A 191 -15.97 6.55 8.14
N THR A 192 -17.28 6.22 8.14
CA THR A 192 -18.32 7.06 7.53
C THR A 192 -18.37 8.45 8.16
N ALA A 193 -18.25 8.53 9.49
CA ALA A 193 -18.22 9.81 10.21
C ALA A 193 -17.00 10.64 9.83
N LEU A 194 -15.78 10.05 9.83
CA LEU A 194 -14.56 10.73 9.40
C LEU A 194 -14.63 11.21 7.94
N TYR A 195 -15.23 10.43 7.06
CA TYR A 195 -15.45 10.84 5.67
C TYR A 195 -16.36 12.06 5.59
N LYS A 196 -17.51 12.01 6.26
CA LYS A 196 -18.51 13.09 6.28
C LYS A 196 -17.97 14.39 6.90
N ASP A 197 -17.06 14.29 7.87
CA ASP A 197 -16.45 15.43 8.53
C ASP A 197 -15.56 16.26 7.59
N SER A 198 -14.95 15.63 6.60
CA SER A 198 -14.05 16.29 5.65
C SER A 198 -14.63 16.51 4.24
N HIS A 199 -15.76 15.89 3.88
CA HIS A 199 -16.38 15.95 2.56
C HIS A 199 -17.78 16.57 2.62
N ARG A 200 -18.15 17.33 1.59
CA ARG A 200 -19.46 17.99 1.50
C ARG A 200 -20.61 17.01 1.26
N HIS A 201 -20.34 15.94 0.53
CA HIS A 201 -21.34 14.90 0.22
C HIS A 201 -20.96 13.64 1.00
N GLY A 202 -21.91 13.18 1.82
CA GLY A 202 -21.73 11.99 2.63
C GLY A 202 -21.81 10.72 1.77
N GLU A 203 -20.87 9.82 1.96
CA GLU A 203 -20.89 8.45 1.43
C GLU A 203 -20.92 7.49 2.61
N GLU A 204 -21.79 6.49 2.58
CA GLU A 204 -21.82 5.47 3.61
C GLU A 204 -20.82 4.36 3.29
N ILE A 205 -19.94 4.10 4.24
CA ILE A 205 -18.91 3.08 4.12
C ILE A 205 -19.37 1.85 4.89
N THR A 206 -19.64 0.76 4.16
CA THR A 206 -20.04 -0.50 4.78
C THR A 206 -18.84 -1.31 5.24
N SER A 207 -19.02 -2.23 6.21
CA SER A 207 -17.96 -3.12 6.67
C SER A 207 -17.42 -4.05 5.56
N ILE A 208 -18.28 -4.42 4.59
CA ILE A 208 -17.87 -5.23 3.42
C ILE A 208 -17.00 -4.40 2.48
N GLN A 209 -17.36 -3.14 2.25
CA GLN A 209 -16.57 -2.24 1.44
C GLN A 209 -15.20 -1.96 2.09
N LEU A 210 -15.20 -1.70 3.40
CA LEU A 210 -13.99 -1.48 4.18
C LEU A 210 -13.05 -2.69 4.16
N ASP A 211 -13.59 -3.92 4.23
CA ASP A 211 -12.81 -5.15 4.10
C ASP A 211 -12.08 -5.23 2.75
N LYS A 212 -12.77 -4.90 1.64
CA LYS A 212 -12.18 -4.87 0.30
C LYS A 212 -11.10 -3.79 0.18
N ILE A 213 -11.35 -2.60 0.73
CA ILE A 213 -10.41 -1.46 0.73
C ILE A 213 -9.12 -1.85 1.46
N TYR A 214 -9.22 -2.33 2.71
CA TYR A 214 -8.03 -2.65 3.50
C TYR A 214 -7.28 -3.90 3.04
N ARG A 215 -7.95 -4.82 2.34
CA ARG A 215 -7.26 -5.90 1.62
C ARG A 215 -6.30 -5.31 0.58
N ARG A 216 -6.80 -4.41 -0.27
CA ARG A 216 -5.98 -3.76 -1.31
C ARG A 216 -4.89 -2.88 -0.71
N ILE A 217 -5.22 -2.07 0.30
CA ILE A 217 -4.22 -1.25 0.99
C ILE A 217 -3.07 -2.13 1.54
N LYS A 218 -3.39 -3.24 2.20
CA LYS A 218 -2.39 -4.18 2.73
C LYS A 218 -1.50 -4.74 1.62
N ASP A 219 -2.10 -5.16 0.50
CA ASP A 219 -1.36 -5.78 -0.60
C ASP A 219 -0.43 -4.77 -1.28
N PHE A 220 -0.92 -3.60 -1.63
CA PHE A 220 -0.11 -2.54 -2.24
C PHE A 220 0.94 -1.95 -1.29
N ARG A 221 0.62 -1.82 0.00
CA ARG A 221 1.59 -1.39 1.01
C ARG A 221 2.77 -2.35 1.10
N ASN A 222 2.51 -3.65 1.01
CA ASN A 222 3.57 -4.66 1.02
C ASN A 222 4.42 -4.59 -0.25
N ILE A 223 3.82 -4.44 -1.44
CA ILE A 223 4.54 -4.19 -2.70
C ILE A 223 5.47 -2.98 -2.55
N CYS A 224 4.97 -1.86 -2.01
CA CYS A 224 5.78 -0.68 -1.77
C CYS A 224 6.93 -0.94 -0.77
N ALA A 225 6.68 -1.69 0.31
CA ALA A 225 7.67 -1.97 1.36
C ALA A 225 8.78 -2.92 0.91
N HIS A 226 8.48 -3.82 -0.05
CA HIS A 226 9.44 -4.80 -0.57
C HIS A 226 10.12 -4.36 -1.88
N ASP A 227 9.98 -3.11 -2.28
CA ASP A 227 10.57 -2.52 -3.49
C ASP A 227 10.20 -3.27 -4.78
N GLU A 228 9.00 -3.87 -4.81
CA GLU A 228 8.48 -4.54 -6.00
C GLU A 228 7.95 -3.52 -7.02
N ARG A 229 7.82 -3.93 -8.30
CA ARG A 229 7.23 -3.08 -9.35
C ARG A 229 5.77 -2.76 -9.01
N LEU A 230 5.45 -1.47 -8.99
CA LEU A 230 4.15 -1.00 -8.52
C LEU A 230 3.21 -0.59 -9.65
N TYR A 231 3.69 0.15 -10.67
CA TYR A 231 2.83 0.71 -11.72
C TYR A 231 2.00 -0.35 -12.45
N CYS A 232 2.53 -1.57 -12.60
CA CYS A 232 1.90 -2.71 -13.26
C CYS A 232 1.49 -3.83 -12.28
N ALA A 233 1.34 -3.50 -10.99
CA ALA A 233 0.96 -4.47 -9.98
C ALA A 233 -0.56 -4.74 -10.00
N HIS A 234 -0.92 -6.01 -10.04
CA HIS A 234 -2.30 -6.50 -10.02
C HIS A 234 -2.47 -7.60 -8.96
N PRO A 235 -2.45 -7.27 -7.65
CA PRO A 235 -2.50 -8.28 -6.61
C PRO A 235 -3.81 -9.06 -6.67
N HIS A 236 -3.70 -10.38 -6.87
CA HIS A 236 -4.79 -11.37 -6.95
C HIS A 236 -5.69 -11.31 -8.20
N ASP A 237 -5.90 -10.15 -8.84
CA ASP A 237 -6.82 -10.00 -9.97
C ASP A 237 -6.36 -8.81 -10.85
N ARG A 238 -6.39 -8.99 -12.18
CA ARG A 238 -6.02 -7.96 -13.15
C ARG A 238 -6.87 -6.68 -13.06
N ASN A 239 -8.08 -6.78 -12.50
CA ASN A 239 -8.93 -5.61 -12.26
C ASN A 239 -8.51 -4.79 -11.03
N ILE A 240 -7.62 -5.31 -10.19
CA ILE A 240 -7.07 -4.59 -9.05
C ILE A 240 -5.83 -3.84 -9.52
N THR A 241 -5.96 -2.54 -9.69
CA THR A 241 -4.92 -1.65 -10.22
C THR A 241 -4.52 -0.59 -9.20
N VAL A 242 -3.42 0.11 -9.48
CA VAL A 242 -3.00 1.29 -8.69
C VAL A 242 -4.12 2.33 -8.63
N PHE A 243 -4.82 2.58 -9.73
CA PHE A 243 -5.91 3.58 -9.74
C PHE A 243 -7.12 3.13 -8.92
N GLN A 244 -7.38 1.82 -8.80
CA GLN A 244 -8.38 1.32 -7.86
C GLN A 244 -7.98 1.63 -6.40
N LEU A 245 -6.70 1.44 -6.05
CA LEU A 245 -6.20 1.85 -4.72
C LEU A 245 -6.32 3.37 -4.50
N VAL A 246 -6.01 4.18 -5.52
CA VAL A 246 -6.18 5.65 -5.46
C VAL A 246 -7.63 6.00 -5.11
N LYS A 247 -8.61 5.35 -5.74
CA LYS A 247 -10.04 5.57 -5.42
C LYS A 247 -10.41 5.13 -4.00
N ASP A 248 -9.84 4.03 -3.53
CA ASP A 248 -10.08 3.51 -2.18
C ASP A 248 -9.56 4.46 -1.08
N LEU A 249 -8.38 5.03 -1.28
CA LEU A 249 -7.75 5.95 -0.34
C LEU A 249 -8.62 7.17 -0.04
N ARG A 250 -9.45 7.60 -0.97
CA ARG A 250 -10.44 8.68 -0.77
C ARG A 250 -11.36 8.40 0.42
N LEU A 251 -11.77 7.15 0.60
CA LEU A 251 -12.77 6.75 1.60
C LEU A 251 -12.20 6.57 3.01
N VAL A 252 -10.88 6.47 3.13
CA VAL A 252 -10.20 6.12 4.40
C VAL A 252 -9.16 7.16 4.83
N THR A 253 -9.11 8.30 4.14
CA THR A 253 -8.25 9.44 4.49
C THR A 253 -9.04 10.74 4.41
N ASP A 254 -8.56 11.80 5.07
CA ASP A 254 -9.17 13.12 4.99
C ASP A 254 -8.97 13.76 3.60
N LYS A 255 -9.92 14.61 3.22
CA LYS A 255 -9.96 15.26 1.90
C LYS A 255 -8.69 16.06 1.59
N LYS A 256 -8.13 16.79 2.57
CA LYS A 256 -6.96 17.63 2.35
C LYS A 256 -5.75 16.82 1.95
N ARG A 257 -5.40 15.80 2.76
CA ARG A 257 -4.26 14.90 2.48
C ARG A 257 -4.47 14.11 1.20
N TYR A 258 -5.71 13.70 0.92
CA TYR A 258 -6.04 13.01 -0.32
C TYR A 258 -5.82 13.90 -1.56
N LEU A 259 -6.26 15.17 -1.54
CA LEU A 259 -6.03 16.10 -2.65
C LEU A 259 -4.54 16.43 -2.85
N GLU A 260 -3.78 16.60 -1.77
CA GLU A 260 -2.32 16.78 -1.83
C GLU A 260 -1.63 15.56 -2.47
N PHE A 261 -2.07 14.36 -2.12
CA PHE A 261 -1.60 13.12 -2.72
C PHE A 261 -1.92 13.05 -4.23
N LEU A 262 -3.14 13.38 -4.63
CA LEU A 262 -3.55 13.38 -6.04
C LEU A 262 -2.72 14.37 -6.88
N GLN A 263 -2.43 15.56 -6.35
CA GLN A 263 -1.58 16.55 -7.04
C GLN A 263 -0.15 16.04 -7.24
N GLN A 264 0.41 15.33 -6.24
CA GLN A 264 1.73 14.73 -6.37
C GLN A 264 1.74 13.59 -7.40
N LEU A 265 0.70 12.76 -7.42
CA LEU A 265 0.53 11.70 -8.41
C LEU A 265 0.41 12.27 -9.84
N GLU A 266 -0.38 13.33 -10.02
CA GLU A 266 -0.50 14.03 -11.29
C GLU A 266 0.87 14.56 -11.76
N SER A 267 1.62 15.19 -10.87
CA SER A 267 2.95 15.72 -11.18
C SER A 267 3.92 14.60 -11.60
N LEU A 268 3.87 13.44 -10.98
CA LEU A 268 4.69 12.29 -11.36
C LEU A 268 4.34 11.80 -12.78
N LEU A 269 3.05 11.68 -13.10
CA LEU A 269 2.59 11.23 -14.42
C LEU A 269 2.91 12.25 -15.52
N VAL A 270 2.68 13.54 -15.28
CA VAL A 270 3.02 14.61 -16.24
C VAL A 270 4.52 14.68 -16.52
N ASN A 271 5.36 14.45 -15.52
CA ASN A 271 6.81 14.39 -15.72
C ASN A 271 7.22 13.15 -16.53
N LEU A 272 6.64 11.99 -16.22
CA LEU A 272 6.89 10.76 -16.97
C LEU A 272 6.46 10.91 -18.44
N GLU A 273 5.32 11.56 -18.71
CA GLU A 273 4.83 11.81 -20.07
C GLU A 273 5.82 12.66 -20.90
N LYS A 274 6.51 13.62 -20.27
CA LYS A 274 7.58 14.39 -20.93
C LYS A 274 8.81 13.55 -21.24
N ASP A 275 9.15 12.63 -20.32
CA ASP A 275 10.35 11.79 -20.44
C ASP A 275 10.17 10.66 -21.46
N ILE A 276 8.98 10.01 -21.48
CA ILE A 276 8.65 8.86 -22.34
C ILE A 276 7.28 9.00 -23.02
N PRO A 277 7.05 10.02 -23.85
CA PRO A 277 5.74 10.34 -24.43
C PRO A 277 5.11 9.18 -25.21
N ASP A 278 5.91 8.40 -25.93
CA ASP A 278 5.43 7.27 -26.73
C ASP A 278 4.96 6.06 -25.88
N TYR A 279 5.32 6.02 -24.60
CA TYR A 279 5.07 4.88 -23.70
C TYR A 279 4.12 5.20 -22.55
N ILE A 280 3.76 6.46 -22.32
CA ILE A 280 2.90 6.87 -21.20
C ILE A 280 1.53 6.18 -21.25
N GLY A 281 0.97 5.98 -22.46
CA GLY A 281 -0.29 5.27 -22.63
C GLY A 281 -0.27 3.84 -22.10
N TYR A 282 0.83 3.13 -22.31
CA TYR A 282 1.03 1.79 -21.75
C TYR A 282 1.06 1.84 -20.22
N VAL A 283 1.84 2.75 -19.63
CA VAL A 283 1.97 2.90 -18.18
C VAL A 283 0.62 3.25 -17.54
N CYS A 284 -0.11 4.19 -18.12
CA CYS A 284 -1.46 4.55 -17.66
C CYS A 284 -2.39 3.33 -17.70
N CYS A 285 -2.38 2.55 -18.78
CA CYS A 285 -3.22 1.36 -18.91
C CYS A 285 -2.93 0.34 -17.80
N GLU A 286 -1.66 0.04 -17.54
CA GLU A 286 -1.25 -0.87 -16.44
C GLU A 286 -1.67 -0.32 -15.07
N MET A 287 -1.61 0.98 -14.86
CA MET A 287 -2.09 1.63 -13.64
C MET A 287 -3.63 1.63 -13.52
N GLY A 288 -4.38 1.27 -14.56
CA GLY A 288 -5.85 1.30 -14.59
C GLY A 288 -6.43 2.65 -14.99
N LEU A 289 -5.65 3.49 -15.65
CA LEU A 289 -6.04 4.76 -16.26
C LEU A 289 -6.09 4.61 -17.78
N GLN A 290 -7.02 5.31 -18.46
CA GLN A 290 -6.98 5.36 -19.93
C GLN A 290 -5.86 6.29 -20.41
N ASN A 291 -5.68 7.43 -19.74
CA ASN A 291 -4.66 8.44 -19.98
C ASN A 291 -4.51 9.33 -18.75
N VAL A 292 -3.62 10.31 -18.80
CA VAL A 292 -3.38 11.27 -17.71
C VAL A 292 -4.60 12.14 -17.42
N ASP A 293 -5.42 12.49 -18.42
CA ASP A 293 -6.61 13.35 -18.29
C ASP A 293 -7.68 12.71 -17.37
N VAL A 294 -7.75 11.37 -17.32
CA VAL A 294 -8.66 10.66 -16.39
C VAL A 294 -8.32 11.00 -14.96
N LEU A 295 -7.04 11.09 -14.61
CA LEU A 295 -6.63 11.50 -13.25
C LEU A 295 -6.98 12.96 -13.00
N GLN A 296 -6.80 13.85 -13.96
CA GLN A 296 -7.18 15.26 -13.82
C GLN A 296 -8.69 15.42 -13.61
N THR A 297 -9.49 14.68 -14.37
CA THR A 297 -10.95 14.62 -14.18
C THR A 297 -11.31 14.11 -12.78
N TRP A 298 -10.62 13.08 -12.29
CA TRP A 298 -10.80 12.55 -10.94
C TRP A 298 -10.44 13.56 -9.85
N ILE A 299 -9.37 14.34 -10.05
CA ILE A 299 -8.98 15.43 -9.15
C ILE A 299 -10.07 16.49 -9.06
N GLN A 300 -10.61 16.94 -10.23
CA GLN A 300 -11.68 17.93 -10.26
C GLN A 300 -12.96 17.43 -9.57
N THR A 301 -13.29 16.16 -9.77
CA THR A 301 -14.44 15.52 -9.09
C THR A 301 -14.20 15.46 -7.58
N SER A 302 -13.01 15.04 -7.15
CA SER A 302 -12.66 14.93 -5.73
C SER A 302 -12.65 16.28 -5.00
N ARG A 303 -12.34 17.38 -5.69
CA ARG A 303 -12.43 18.74 -5.12
C ARG A 303 -13.87 19.15 -4.83
N LYS A 304 -14.83 18.67 -5.61
CA LYS A 304 -16.25 19.02 -5.45
C LYS A 304 -16.94 18.21 -4.36
N LEU A 305 -16.48 16.98 -4.10
CA LEU A 305 -16.97 16.14 -3.01
C LEU A 305 -16.57 16.71 -1.65
#